data_998dc2626737128220d31b0b7f918ceb
#
_entry.id   998dc2626737128220d31b0b7f918ceb
#
_cell.length_a   1.000
_cell.length_b   1.000
_cell.length_c   1.000
_cell.angle_alpha   90.00
_cell.angle_beta   90.00
_cell.angle_gamma   90.00
#
_symmetry.space_group_name_H-M   'P 1'
#
loop_
_entity.id
_entity.type
_entity.pdbx_description
1 polymer ?
#
loop_
_entity_poly.entity_id
_entity_poly.type
_entity_poly.pdbx_seq_one_letter_code
_entity_poly.pdbx_strand_id
1 'polypeptide(L)'
;MSSISRILKHAAAALFAVSGWGAFAANVELLNVSYDPTRELYQEFNAAFAKQWEAKTGDKVAVKQSHGGSGKQARTVIDGLAADVVTLALAYDIDEISAKAKLLPTEWQKRLPHNSSPYTSTIVFLVRKGNPKHIKDWDDVAKPGISVITPNPKTSGGARWNYLAAWGYALKNYGNDEAKAKEFVSKIYKNVPVLDSGARGSTTTFVERGIGDVLLAWENEAFLAVKELGAEKVDIVVPSISILAEPPVTLVDKVADKHGTRKVAQAYLDYLYSDEGQDIAGRNFYRPTDAKIAAKYAAQFQKINLFRIDEVFGGWQKAQKTHFADGGVFDQIYQK
;
A
#
# COMPACT_ATOMS: atom_id res chain seq x y z
N MET A 1 -75.50 21.49 62.77
CA MET A 1 -74.82 22.78 62.93
C MET A 1 -73.36 22.60 62.58
N SER A 2 -72.94 23.38 61.62
CA SER A 2 -71.60 23.66 61.10
C SER A 2 -70.61 22.50 60.85
N SER A 3 -70.57 22.23 59.63
CA SER A 3 -69.54 21.58 58.84
C SER A 3 -68.26 22.42 58.67
N ILE A 4 -67.09 21.89 58.87
CA ILE A 4 -65.84 22.50 58.42
C ILE A 4 -65.10 21.47 57.60
N SER A 5 -65.11 21.76 56.30
CA SER A 5 -64.38 21.06 55.25
C SER A 5 -62.84 21.28 55.40
N ARG A 6 -62.04 20.23 55.44
CA ARG A 6 -60.59 20.31 55.25
C ARG A 6 -60.20 19.77 53.90
N ILE A 7 -59.74 20.65 53.02
CA ILE A 7 -59.16 20.35 51.73
C ILE A 7 -57.72 19.88 51.97
N LEU A 8 -57.41 18.60 51.72
CA LEU A 8 -56.05 18.11 51.58
C LEU A 8 -55.55 18.34 50.16
N LYS A 9 -54.53 19.19 50.03
CA LYS A 9 -53.80 19.35 48.79
C LYS A 9 -52.75 18.22 48.69
N HIS A 10 -52.90 17.32 47.74
CA HIS A 10 -51.88 16.34 47.37
C HIS A 10 -50.96 16.99 46.32
N ALA A 11 -49.71 17.29 46.72
CA ALA A 11 -48.65 17.65 45.83
C ALA A 11 -48.07 16.35 45.28
N ALA A 12 -48.35 16.06 44.02
CA ALA A 12 -47.70 14.98 43.29
C ALA A 12 -46.30 15.45 42.84
N ALA A 13 -45.28 14.96 43.48
CA ALA A 13 -43.90 15.13 43.03
C ALA A 13 -43.64 14.15 41.86
N ALA A 14 -43.62 14.66 40.65
CA ALA A 14 -43.18 13.90 39.47
C ALA A 14 -41.65 13.72 39.53
N LEU A 15 -41.18 12.53 39.91
CA LEU A 15 -39.81 12.13 39.72
C LEU A 15 -39.58 11.90 38.21
N PHE A 16 -38.93 12.85 37.58
CA PHE A 16 -38.31 12.59 36.27
C PHE A 16 -37.13 11.65 36.47
N ALA A 17 -37.30 10.37 36.26
CA ALA A 17 -36.22 9.41 36.08
C ALA A 17 -35.52 9.74 34.77
N VAL A 18 -34.44 10.50 34.78
CA VAL A 18 -33.53 10.63 33.68
C VAL A 18 -32.82 9.27 33.58
N SER A 19 -33.40 8.38 32.78
CA SER A 19 -32.70 7.16 32.34
C SER A 19 -31.56 7.60 31.43
N GLY A 20 -30.40 7.84 32.08
CA GLY A 20 -29.15 7.95 31.34
C GLY A 20 -28.90 6.63 30.61
N TRP A 21 -29.18 6.61 29.33
CA TRP A 21 -28.66 5.55 28.47
C TRP A 21 -27.14 5.71 28.45
N GLY A 22 -26.49 4.99 29.34
CA GLY A 22 -25.06 4.78 29.22
C GLY A 22 -24.83 4.11 27.86
N ALA A 23 -24.32 4.86 26.91
CA ALA A 23 -23.83 4.27 25.67
C ALA A 23 -22.73 3.29 26.08
N PHE A 24 -23.02 1.99 25.98
CA PHE A 24 -21.96 0.99 26.13
C PHE A 24 -20.96 1.19 25.00
N ALA A 25 -19.69 1.32 25.38
CA ALA A 25 -18.61 1.39 24.40
C ALA A 25 -18.69 0.19 23.45
N ALA A 26 -18.83 0.45 22.16
CA ALA A 26 -18.85 -0.61 21.18
C ALA A 26 -17.43 -1.14 20.96
N ASN A 27 -17.31 -2.47 20.80
CA ASN A 27 -16.09 -3.09 20.31
C ASN A 27 -16.26 -3.36 18.81
N VAL A 28 -15.55 -2.63 17.98
CA VAL A 28 -15.61 -2.74 16.53
C VAL A 28 -14.37 -3.46 16.02
N GLU A 29 -14.54 -4.36 15.08
CA GLU A 29 -13.44 -5.01 14.39
C GLU A 29 -13.43 -4.59 12.92
N LEU A 30 -12.26 -4.18 12.42
CA LEU A 30 -12.02 -3.90 11.01
C LEU A 30 -11.03 -4.91 10.44
N LEU A 31 -11.23 -5.31 9.18
CA LEU A 31 -10.20 -6.01 8.41
C LEU A 31 -9.66 -5.08 7.32
N ASN A 32 -8.36 -4.78 7.42
CA ASN A 32 -7.60 -4.14 6.34
C ASN A 32 -6.81 -5.20 5.57
N VAL A 33 -7.08 -5.31 4.27
CA VAL A 33 -6.34 -6.18 3.36
C VAL A 33 -5.33 -5.32 2.60
N SER A 34 -4.04 -5.58 2.83
CA SER A 34 -2.93 -4.77 2.37
C SER A 34 -1.87 -5.59 1.62
N TYR A 35 -0.85 -4.91 1.10
CA TYR A 35 0.28 -5.53 0.44
C TYR A 35 1.53 -5.56 1.34
N ASP A 36 2.51 -6.42 1.02
CA ASP A 36 3.61 -6.76 1.90
C ASP A 36 4.41 -5.59 2.50
N PRO A 37 4.84 -4.56 1.74
CA PRO A 37 5.68 -3.48 2.26
C PRO A 37 5.05 -2.61 3.34
N THR A 38 3.76 -2.70 3.58
CA THR A 38 3.03 -1.86 4.55
C THR A 38 2.93 -2.46 5.96
N ARG A 39 3.54 -3.60 6.23
CA ARG A 39 3.37 -4.32 7.51
C ARG A 39 3.68 -3.43 8.71
N GLU A 40 4.84 -2.82 8.73
CA GLU A 40 5.34 -2.00 9.82
C GLU A 40 4.54 -0.69 9.92
N LEU A 41 4.23 -0.08 8.78
CA LEU A 41 3.38 1.12 8.72
C LEU A 41 2.02 0.87 9.39
N TYR A 42 1.31 -0.18 8.99
CA TYR A 42 -0.02 -0.44 9.55
C TYR A 42 0.03 -1.00 10.97
N GLN A 43 1.10 -1.62 11.40
CA GLN A 43 1.27 -1.97 12.81
C GLN A 43 1.26 -0.72 13.70
N GLU A 44 2.03 0.31 13.33
CA GLU A 44 2.09 1.59 14.04
C GLU A 44 0.78 2.38 13.87
N PHE A 45 0.31 2.49 12.63
CA PHE A 45 -0.88 3.26 12.29
C PHE A 45 -2.14 2.74 13.00
N ASN A 46 -2.35 1.42 13.04
CA ASN A 46 -3.51 0.83 13.68
C ASN A 46 -3.56 1.11 15.18
N ALA A 47 -2.42 1.08 15.86
CA ALA A 47 -2.33 1.41 17.27
C ALA A 47 -2.66 2.89 17.54
N ALA A 48 -2.15 3.79 16.69
CA ALA A 48 -2.43 5.22 16.79
C ALA A 48 -3.90 5.53 16.48
N PHE A 49 -4.45 4.94 15.43
CA PHE A 49 -5.86 5.10 15.07
C PHE A 49 -6.80 4.59 16.18
N ALA A 50 -6.55 3.39 16.71
CA ALA A 50 -7.37 2.83 17.78
C ALA A 50 -7.43 3.73 19.01
N LYS A 51 -6.29 4.28 19.42
CA LYS A 51 -6.19 5.25 20.53
C LYS A 51 -6.96 6.54 20.24
N GLN A 52 -6.79 7.10 19.04
CA GLN A 52 -7.47 8.32 18.61
C GLN A 52 -8.99 8.11 18.51
N TRP A 53 -9.42 6.96 17.97
CA TRP A 53 -10.83 6.61 17.86
C TRP A 53 -11.50 6.48 19.21
N GLU A 54 -10.88 5.75 20.16
CA GLU A 54 -11.39 5.59 21.53
C GLU A 54 -11.46 6.94 22.24
N ALA A 55 -10.45 7.79 22.14
CA ALA A 55 -10.45 9.12 22.73
C ALA A 55 -11.57 10.02 22.20
N LYS A 56 -11.90 9.88 20.89
CA LYS A 56 -12.91 10.70 20.21
C LYS A 56 -14.34 10.21 20.42
N THR A 57 -14.55 8.91 20.51
CA THR A 57 -15.89 8.30 20.47
C THR A 57 -16.27 7.53 21.73
N GLY A 58 -15.29 7.10 22.51
CA GLY A 58 -15.46 6.14 23.60
C GLY A 58 -15.51 4.68 23.14
N ASP A 59 -15.58 4.42 21.83
CA ASP A 59 -15.64 3.08 21.26
C ASP A 59 -14.24 2.52 21.02
N LYS A 60 -14.05 1.22 21.23
CA LYS A 60 -12.82 0.51 20.92
C LYS A 60 -12.87 -0.06 19.51
N VAL A 61 -11.75 0.01 18.81
CA VAL A 61 -11.58 -0.61 17.51
C VAL A 61 -10.34 -1.51 17.48
N ALA A 62 -10.51 -2.72 16.97
CA ALA A 62 -9.41 -3.64 16.67
C ALA A 62 -9.27 -3.75 15.15
N VAL A 63 -8.12 -3.39 14.61
CA VAL A 63 -7.85 -3.50 13.18
C VAL A 63 -7.03 -4.76 12.91
N LYS A 64 -7.66 -5.74 12.27
CA LYS A 64 -6.98 -6.93 11.76
C LYS A 64 -6.32 -6.64 10.43
N GLN A 65 -5.21 -7.31 10.16
CA GLN A 65 -4.40 -7.13 8.96
C GLN A 65 -4.24 -8.43 8.19
N SER A 66 -4.37 -8.35 6.88
CA SER A 66 -3.91 -9.37 5.95
C SER A 66 -2.86 -8.75 5.02
N HIS A 67 -1.69 -9.38 4.90
CA HIS A 67 -0.60 -8.91 4.06
C HIS A 67 -0.14 -10.00 3.10
N GLY A 68 0.25 -9.60 1.90
CA GLY A 68 0.74 -10.49 0.86
C GLY A 68 1.03 -9.73 -0.44
N GLY A 69 1.28 -10.44 -1.52
CA GLY A 69 1.34 -9.82 -2.85
C GLY A 69 0.00 -9.15 -3.20
N SER A 70 0.03 -7.91 -3.67
CA SER A 70 -1.18 -7.08 -3.88
C SER A 70 -2.22 -7.74 -4.79
N GLY A 71 -1.80 -8.29 -5.93
CA GLY A 71 -2.71 -9.00 -6.82
C GLY A 71 -3.28 -10.29 -6.22
N LYS A 72 -2.50 -10.98 -5.36
CA LYS A 72 -3.01 -12.12 -4.58
C LYS A 72 -4.04 -11.66 -3.56
N GLN A 73 -3.79 -10.56 -2.86
CA GLN A 73 -4.71 -9.98 -1.88
C GLN A 73 -6.04 -9.54 -2.53
N ALA A 74 -5.98 -8.86 -3.68
CA ALA A 74 -7.17 -8.50 -4.44
C ALA A 74 -8.01 -9.74 -4.78
N ARG A 75 -7.36 -10.81 -5.20
CA ARG A 75 -8.01 -12.08 -5.53
C ARG A 75 -8.70 -12.72 -4.33
N THR A 76 -8.05 -12.71 -3.14
CA THR A 76 -8.69 -13.23 -1.92
C THR A 76 -9.95 -12.45 -1.54
N VAL A 77 -9.97 -11.13 -1.77
CA VAL A 77 -11.17 -10.30 -1.54
C VAL A 77 -12.26 -10.63 -2.57
N ILE A 78 -11.90 -10.81 -3.85
CA ILE A 78 -12.83 -11.24 -4.90
C ILE A 78 -13.43 -12.61 -4.56
N ASP A 79 -12.64 -13.52 -4.02
CA ASP A 79 -13.03 -14.89 -3.65
C ASP A 79 -13.78 -14.96 -2.31
N GLY A 80 -14.02 -13.83 -1.64
CA GLY A 80 -14.93 -13.73 -0.49
C GLY A 80 -14.30 -13.36 0.84
N LEU A 81 -13.00 -12.99 0.90
CA LEU A 81 -12.44 -12.42 2.13
C LEU A 81 -13.10 -11.07 2.41
N ALA A 82 -13.83 -10.98 3.52
CA ALA A 82 -14.66 -9.83 3.87
C ALA A 82 -13.83 -8.68 4.45
N ALA A 83 -13.09 -7.97 3.59
CA ALA A 83 -12.31 -6.79 3.94
C ALA A 83 -13.20 -5.55 4.09
N ASP A 84 -13.06 -4.80 5.18
CA ASP A 84 -13.73 -3.50 5.37
C ASP A 84 -13.04 -2.40 4.55
N VAL A 85 -11.71 -2.45 4.50
CA VAL A 85 -10.87 -1.57 3.69
C VAL A 85 -9.80 -2.37 2.95
N VAL A 86 -9.39 -1.86 1.80
CA VAL A 86 -8.23 -2.36 1.05
C VAL A 86 -7.22 -1.24 0.88
N THR A 87 -5.95 -1.57 1.08
CA THR A 87 -4.80 -0.67 0.97
C THR A 87 -3.73 -1.36 0.13
N LEU A 88 -3.94 -1.37 -1.19
CA LEU A 88 -3.19 -2.19 -2.12
C LEU A 88 -2.07 -1.42 -2.83
N ALA A 89 -1.21 -2.14 -3.54
CA ALA A 89 -0.02 -1.55 -4.15
C ALA A 89 -0.31 -0.69 -5.38
N LEU A 90 -1.44 -0.89 -6.06
CA LEU A 90 -1.76 -0.22 -7.31
C LEU A 90 -3.27 -0.24 -7.62
N ALA A 91 -3.72 0.74 -8.37
CA ALA A 91 -5.15 0.97 -8.61
C ALA A 91 -5.83 -0.20 -9.35
N TYR A 92 -5.17 -0.83 -10.29
CA TYR A 92 -5.75 -1.95 -11.04
C TYR A 92 -6.23 -3.09 -10.13
N ASP A 93 -5.51 -3.39 -9.05
CA ASP A 93 -5.90 -4.46 -8.14
C ASP A 93 -7.24 -4.15 -7.43
N ILE A 94 -7.51 -2.88 -7.14
CA ILE A 94 -8.81 -2.43 -6.60
C ILE A 94 -9.89 -2.38 -7.69
N ASP A 95 -9.53 -1.95 -8.91
CA ASP A 95 -10.44 -2.00 -10.07
C ASP A 95 -10.96 -3.40 -10.32
N GLU A 96 -10.12 -4.43 -10.17
CA GLU A 96 -10.51 -5.84 -10.30
C GLU A 96 -11.55 -6.25 -9.23
N ILE A 97 -11.41 -5.78 -7.99
CA ILE A 97 -12.42 -6.01 -6.92
C ILE A 97 -13.74 -5.36 -7.31
N SER A 98 -13.70 -4.11 -7.79
CA SER A 98 -14.89 -3.40 -8.27
C SER A 98 -15.54 -4.12 -9.45
N ALA A 99 -14.75 -4.49 -10.46
CA ALA A 99 -15.26 -5.07 -11.70
C ALA A 99 -15.82 -6.48 -11.51
N LYS A 100 -15.10 -7.35 -10.80
CA LYS A 100 -15.42 -8.78 -10.69
C LYS A 100 -16.37 -9.10 -9.53
N ALA A 101 -16.13 -8.51 -8.36
CA ALA A 101 -16.92 -8.80 -7.17
C ALA A 101 -18.05 -7.79 -6.91
N LYS A 102 -18.04 -6.62 -7.57
CA LYS A 102 -19.04 -5.55 -7.38
C LYS A 102 -19.18 -5.09 -5.92
N LEU A 103 -18.08 -5.13 -5.15
CA LEU A 103 -18.06 -4.81 -3.73
C LEU A 103 -17.94 -3.31 -3.45
N LEU A 104 -17.44 -2.55 -4.42
CA LEU A 104 -17.27 -1.09 -4.36
C LEU A 104 -17.54 -0.48 -5.74
N PRO A 105 -17.85 0.83 -5.84
CA PRO A 105 -18.14 1.48 -7.11
C PRO A 105 -16.88 1.70 -7.95
N THR A 106 -17.06 1.87 -9.27
CA THR A 106 -15.97 2.12 -10.23
C THR A 106 -15.24 3.44 -9.98
N GLU A 107 -15.94 4.44 -9.40
CA GLU A 107 -15.41 5.78 -9.12
C GLU A 107 -14.65 5.87 -7.77
N TRP A 108 -14.30 4.74 -7.18
CA TRP A 108 -13.71 4.65 -5.83
C TRP A 108 -12.47 5.55 -5.66
N GLN A 109 -11.66 5.70 -6.70
CA GLN A 109 -10.39 6.44 -6.64
C GLN A 109 -10.58 7.95 -6.44
N LYS A 110 -11.78 8.49 -6.75
CA LYS A 110 -12.11 9.91 -6.57
C LYS A 110 -12.53 10.29 -5.14
N ARG A 111 -12.65 9.33 -4.24
CA ARG A 111 -13.21 9.54 -2.89
C ARG A 111 -12.28 10.21 -1.91
N LEU A 112 -10.98 10.03 -2.07
CA LEU A 112 -9.97 10.54 -1.17
C LEU A 112 -8.94 11.38 -1.95
N PRO A 113 -8.20 12.28 -1.28
CA PRO A 113 -7.19 13.11 -1.92
C PRO A 113 -6.13 12.30 -2.66
N HIS A 114 -5.47 12.93 -3.63
CA HIS A 114 -4.37 12.35 -4.41
C HIS A 114 -4.74 11.01 -5.08
N ASN A 115 -5.94 10.95 -5.70
CA ASN A 115 -6.46 9.71 -6.29
C ASN A 115 -6.48 8.54 -5.29
N SER A 116 -6.87 8.84 -4.05
CA SER A 116 -6.92 7.88 -2.94
C SER A 116 -5.56 7.28 -2.55
N SER A 117 -4.46 7.99 -2.81
CA SER A 117 -3.10 7.57 -2.43
C SER A 117 -2.55 8.47 -1.32
N PRO A 118 -2.60 8.05 -0.05
CA PRO A 118 -2.21 8.89 1.08
C PRO A 118 -0.69 9.08 1.21
N TYR A 119 0.09 8.25 0.59
CA TYR A 119 1.55 8.29 0.54
C TYR A 119 2.03 7.72 -0.80
N THR A 120 3.30 7.97 -1.11
CA THR A 120 3.94 7.47 -2.32
C THR A 120 5.25 6.77 -1.99
N SER A 121 5.80 6.06 -2.95
CA SER A 121 7.10 5.43 -2.90
C SER A 121 7.70 5.37 -4.30
N THR A 122 8.82 4.70 -4.45
CA THR A 122 9.43 4.42 -5.74
C THR A 122 10.23 3.13 -5.70
N ILE A 123 10.83 2.75 -6.81
CA ILE A 123 11.69 1.57 -6.91
C ILE A 123 13.15 2.01 -6.90
N VAL A 124 13.92 1.37 -6.05
CA VAL A 124 15.37 1.51 -5.91
C VAL A 124 16.05 0.14 -5.96
N PHE A 125 17.37 0.12 -5.93
CA PHE A 125 18.14 -1.11 -5.86
C PHE A 125 18.70 -1.31 -4.45
N LEU A 126 18.53 -2.50 -3.92
CA LEU A 126 19.26 -2.95 -2.75
C LEU A 126 20.40 -3.87 -3.22
N VAL A 127 21.63 -3.54 -2.88
CA VAL A 127 22.84 -4.27 -3.31
C VAL A 127 23.60 -4.79 -2.11
N ARG A 128 24.49 -5.75 -2.33
CA ARG A 128 25.39 -6.23 -1.28
C ARG A 128 26.28 -5.10 -0.77
N LYS A 129 26.66 -5.16 0.49
CA LYS A 129 27.52 -4.15 1.13
C LYS A 129 28.77 -3.88 0.31
N GLY A 130 29.07 -2.58 0.11
CA GLY A 130 30.16 -2.12 -0.72
C GLY A 130 29.95 -2.26 -2.22
N ASN A 131 28.76 -2.69 -2.65
CA ASN A 131 28.36 -2.80 -4.06
C ASN A 131 29.41 -3.50 -4.96
N PRO A 132 29.76 -4.75 -4.68
CA PRO A 132 30.88 -5.44 -5.36
C PRO A 132 30.67 -5.65 -6.86
N LYS A 133 29.42 -5.55 -7.33
CA LYS A 133 29.05 -5.62 -8.76
C LYS A 133 29.01 -4.25 -9.45
N HIS A 134 29.32 -3.17 -8.74
CA HIS A 134 29.34 -1.80 -9.24
C HIS A 134 28.04 -1.39 -9.93
N ILE A 135 26.88 -1.80 -9.40
CA ILE A 135 25.56 -1.48 -9.92
C ILE A 135 25.26 -0.02 -9.60
N LYS A 136 25.02 0.79 -10.62
CA LYS A 136 24.73 2.23 -10.50
C LYS A 136 23.38 2.60 -11.09
N ASP A 137 22.95 1.91 -12.14
CA ASP A 137 21.74 2.20 -12.86
C ASP A 137 21.13 0.92 -13.49
N TRP A 138 20.00 1.03 -14.14
CA TRP A 138 19.27 -0.04 -14.78
C TRP A 138 20.09 -0.82 -15.82
N ASP A 139 20.99 -0.16 -16.55
CA ASP A 139 21.87 -0.81 -17.50
C ASP A 139 22.80 -1.86 -16.84
N ASP A 140 23.22 -1.59 -15.60
CA ASP A 140 24.04 -2.53 -14.86
C ASP A 140 23.25 -3.78 -14.45
N VAL A 141 21.98 -3.60 -14.12
CA VAL A 141 21.05 -4.70 -13.75
C VAL A 141 20.79 -5.64 -14.94
N ALA A 142 20.83 -5.10 -16.15
CA ALA A 142 20.62 -5.86 -17.40
C ALA A 142 21.87 -6.61 -17.89
N LYS A 143 23.04 -6.39 -17.29
CA LYS A 143 24.29 -7.05 -17.69
C LYS A 143 24.25 -8.56 -17.45
N PRO A 144 24.81 -9.38 -18.34
CA PRO A 144 24.97 -10.80 -18.09
C PRO A 144 25.79 -11.08 -16.81
N GLY A 145 25.38 -12.07 -16.03
CA GLY A 145 26.07 -12.48 -14.81
C GLY A 145 25.71 -11.66 -13.57
N ILE A 146 24.74 -10.75 -13.67
CA ILE A 146 24.11 -10.10 -12.51
C ILE A 146 22.89 -10.91 -12.09
N SER A 147 22.85 -11.40 -10.85
CA SER A 147 21.71 -12.12 -10.32
C SER A 147 20.69 -11.14 -9.71
N VAL A 148 19.51 -11.04 -10.32
CA VAL A 148 18.46 -10.06 -9.97
C VAL A 148 17.36 -10.75 -9.18
N ILE A 149 16.97 -10.17 -8.04
CA ILE A 149 15.83 -10.62 -7.26
C ILE A 149 14.69 -9.61 -7.43
N THR A 150 13.52 -10.13 -7.79
CA THR A 150 12.26 -9.39 -7.93
C THR A 150 11.09 -10.36 -7.75
N PRO A 151 9.95 -9.94 -7.21
CA PRO A 151 8.81 -10.84 -7.09
C PRO A 151 8.07 -11.04 -8.43
N ASN A 152 7.08 -11.90 -8.40
CA ASN A 152 6.29 -12.28 -9.59
C ASN A 152 5.22 -11.23 -9.92
N PRO A 153 5.21 -10.61 -11.09
CA PRO A 153 4.18 -9.65 -11.49
C PRO A 153 2.74 -10.21 -11.54
N LYS A 154 2.59 -11.52 -11.63
CA LYS A 154 1.25 -12.16 -11.60
C LYS A 154 0.61 -12.16 -10.21
N THR A 155 1.40 -11.97 -9.14
CA THR A 155 0.92 -12.01 -7.75
C THR A 155 1.25 -10.75 -6.96
N SER A 156 2.32 -10.06 -7.33
CA SER A 156 2.87 -8.91 -6.61
C SER A 156 2.67 -7.60 -7.37
N GLY A 157 2.03 -6.63 -6.74
CA GLY A 157 1.97 -5.26 -7.27
C GLY A 157 3.34 -4.59 -7.29
N GLY A 158 4.19 -4.86 -6.30
CA GLY A 158 5.58 -4.38 -6.29
C GLY A 158 6.38 -4.84 -7.51
N ALA A 159 6.18 -6.08 -7.92
CA ALA A 159 6.81 -6.61 -9.14
C ALA A 159 6.38 -5.88 -10.41
N ARG A 160 5.11 -5.47 -10.48
CA ARG A 160 4.62 -4.67 -11.62
C ARG A 160 5.26 -3.28 -11.64
N TRP A 161 5.42 -2.64 -10.48
CA TRP A 161 6.16 -1.39 -10.37
C TRP A 161 7.64 -1.55 -10.75
N ASN A 162 8.31 -2.63 -10.33
CA ASN A 162 9.70 -2.93 -10.69
C ASN A 162 9.86 -3.07 -12.21
N TYR A 163 8.99 -3.85 -12.84
CA TYR A 163 8.98 -4.07 -14.28
C TYR A 163 8.76 -2.77 -15.05
N LEU A 164 7.75 -1.97 -14.66
CA LEU A 164 7.42 -0.73 -15.34
C LEU A 164 8.48 0.36 -15.11
N ALA A 165 9.17 0.37 -13.97
CA ALA A 165 10.30 1.26 -13.74
C ALA A 165 11.45 0.98 -14.73
N ALA A 166 11.79 -0.30 -14.91
CA ALA A 166 12.81 -0.71 -15.91
C ALA A 166 12.37 -0.40 -17.35
N TRP A 167 11.10 -0.63 -17.67
CA TRP A 167 10.56 -0.36 -19.01
C TRP A 167 10.59 1.14 -19.32
N GLY A 168 10.16 1.99 -18.39
CA GLY A 168 10.18 3.45 -18.56
C GLY A 168 11.59 4.01 -18.69
N TYR A 169 12.56 3.46 -17.96
CA TYR A 169 13.98 3.78 -18.18
C TYR A 169 14.41 3.46 -19.61
N ALA A 170 14.07 2.28 -20.09
CA ALA A 170 14.42 1.86 -21.45
C ALA A 170 13.78 2.76 -22.51
N LEU A 171 12.50 3.08 -22.40
CA LEU A 171 11.82 4.02 -23.31
C LEU A 171 12.54 5.36 -23.38
N LYS A 172 12.91 5.93 -22.21
CA LYS A 172 13.64 7.19 -22.16
C LYS A 172 14.99 7.13 -22.87
N ASN A 173 15.73 6.05 -22.70
CA ASN A 173 17.08 5.93 -23.25
C ASN A 173 17.12 5.47 -24.70
N TYR A 174 16.06 4.82 -25.18
CA TYR A 174 15.98 4.28 -26.54
C TYR A 174 14.95 5.01 -27.43
N GLY A 175 14.63 6.28 -27.12
CA GLY A 175 13.79 7.10 -27.97
C GLY A 175 12.33 6.62 -28.11
N ASN A 176 11.75 6.10 -27.03
CA ASN A 176 10.40 5.54 -26.95
C ASN A 176 10.19 4.29 -27.85
N ASP A 177 11.25 3.55 -28.14
CA ASP A 177 11.20 2.31 -28.90
C ASP A 177 10.75 1.13 -28.01
N GLU A 178 9.52 0.69 -28.17
CA GLU A 178 8.92 -0.39 -27.39
C GLU A 178 9.63 -1.75 -27.62
N ALA A 179 10.14 -2.00 -28.81
CA ALA A 179 10.87 -3.25 -29.11
C ALA A 179 12.20 -3.30 -28.34
N LYS A 180 12.92 -2.18 -28.31
CA LYS A 180 14.15 -2.05 -27.50
C LYS A 180 13.87 -2.10 -26.01
N ALA A 181 12.76 -1.52 -25.55
CA ALA A 181 12.35 -1.63 -24.16
C ALA A 181 12.05 -3.08 -23.77
N LYS A 182 11.34 -3.82 -24.63
CA LYS A 182 11.10 -5.26 -24.42
C LYS A 182 12.40 -6.06 -24.36
N GLU A 183 13.33 -5.81 -25.28
CA GLU A 183 14.64 -6.47 -25.29
C GLU A 183 15.41 -6.18 -23.97
N PHE A 184 15.42 -4.92 -23.55
CA PHE A 184 16.09 -4.49 -22.33
C PHE A 184 15.53 -5.18 -21.09
N VAL A 185 14.21 -5.15 -20.90
CA VAL A 185 13.55 -5.80 -19.75
C VAL A 185 13.72 -7.32 -19.82
N SER A 186 13.74 -7.91 -21.03
CA SER A 186 14.05 -9.34 -21.22
C SER A 186 15.43 -9.70 -20.68
N LYS A 187 16.45 -8.83 -20.86
CA LYS A 187 17.80 -9.03 -20.30
C LYS A 187 17.78 -9.06 -18.79
N ILE A 188 17.02 -8.17 -18.14
CA ILE A 188 16.84 -8.17 -16.69
C ILE A 188 16.21 -9.47 -16.20
N TYR A 189 15.10 -9.91 -16.83
CA TYR A 189 14.39 -11.12 -16.40
C TYR A 189 15.13 -12.42 -16.71
N LYS A 190 16.05 -12.44 -17.69
CA LYS A 190 17.00 -13.56 -17.87
C LYS A 190 17.95 -13.73 -16.67
N ASN A 191 18.20 -12.64 -15.96
CA ASN A 191 19.04 -12.61 -14.77
C ASN A 191 18.28 -12.97 -13.48
N VAL A 192 16.96 -13.22 -13.54
CA VAL A 192 16.13 -13.53 -12.37
C VAL A 192 16.08 -15.03 -12.13
N PRO A 193 16.71 -15.54 -11.05
CA PRO A 193 16.72 -16.98 -10.77
C PRO A 193 15.43 -17.49 -10.16
N VAL A 194 14.69 -16.65 -9.41
CA VAL A 194 13.47 -17.01 -8.69
C VAL A 194 12.51 -15.82 -8.65
N LEU A 195 11.22 -16.11 -8.75
CA LEU A 195 10.14 -15.16 -8.58
C LEU A 195 9.36 -15.48 -7.30
N ASP A 196 9.59 -14.69 -6.24
CA ASP A 196 8.81 -14.80 -5.02
C ASP A 196 7.37 -14.29 -5.20
N SER A 197 6.44 -14.74 -4.37
CA SER A 197 5.03 -14.36 -4.49
C SER A 197 4.71 -12.90 -4.13
N GLY A 198 5.61 -12.22 -3.40
CA GLY A 198 5.46 -10.84 -2.94
C GLY A 198 6.77 -10.18 -2.60
N ALA A 199 6.75 -8.86 -2.38
CA ALA A 199 7.95 -8.05 -2.14
C ALA A 199 8.73 -8.51 -0.90
N ARG A 200 8.05 -8.80 0.23
CA ARG A 200 8.72 -9.27 1.44
C ARG A 200 9.43 -10.62 1.23
N GLY A 201 8.84 -11.53 0.43
CA GLY A 201 9.51 -12.77 0.04
C GLY A 201 10.83 -12.51 -0.67
N SER A 202 10.85 -11.57 -1.62
CA SER A 202 12.07 -11.18 -2.33
C SER A 202 13.11 -10.51 -1.42
N THR A 203 12.67 -9.68 -0.48
CA THR A 203 13.56 -9.11 0.55
C THR A 203 14.20 -10.23 1.39
N THR A 204 13.41 -11.19 1.86
CA THR A 204 13.91 -12.36 2.60
C THR A 204 14.88 -13.19 1.76
N THR A 205 14.54 -13.47 0.50
CA THR A 205 15.42 -14.20 -0.43
C THR A 205 16.76 -13.48 -0.60
N PHE A 206 16.74 -12.18 -0.78
CA PHE A 206 17.95 -11.40 -0.96
C PHE A 206 18.72 -11.22 0.36
N VAL A 207 18.11 -10.66 1.41
CA VAL A 207 18.82 -10.25 2.64
C VAL A 207 19.16 -11.43 3.54
N GLU A 208 18.18 -12.30 3.81
CA GLU A 208 18.35 -13.38 4.80
C GLU A 208 19.00 -14.63 4.20
N ARG A 209 18.54 -15.03 3.00
CA ARG A 209 19.06 -16.24 2.31
C ARG A 209 20.34 -15.97 1.52
N GLY A 210 20.70 -14.70 1.32
CA GLY A 210 21.94 -14.33 0.63
C GLY A 210 21.93 -14.60 -0.88
N ILE A 211 20.76 -14.72 -1.52
CA ILE A 211 20.62 -15.03 -2.95
C ILE A 211 20.52 -13.73 -3.75
N GLY A 212 21.24 -13.65 -4.87
CA GLY A 212 21.22 -12.52 -5.79
C GLY A 212 22.28 -11.45 -5.50
N ASP A 213 22.55 -10.63 -6.50
CA ASP A 213 23.48 -9.50 -6.43
C ASP A 213 22.75 -8.18 -6.18
N VAL A 214 21.52 -8.07 -6.70
CA VAL A 214 20.65 -6.90 -6.58
C VAL A 214 19.21 -7.31 -6.39
N LEU A 215 18.52 -6.58 -5.49
CA LEU A 215 17.08 -6.64 -5.32
C LEU A 215 16.44 -5.37 -5.88
N LEU A 216 15.48 -5.52 -6.79
CA LEU A 216 14.58 -4.43 -7.16
C LEU A 216 13.55 -4.27 -6.04
N ALA A 217 13.63 -3.18 -5.30
CA ALA A 217 12.89 -3.00 -4.06
C ALA A 217 12.06 -1.71 -4.07
N TRP A 218 10.95 -1.74 -3.34
CA TRP A 218 10.33 -0.51 -2.86
C TRP A 218 11.32 0.27 -2.00
N GLU A 219 11.33 1.59 -2.13
CA GLU A 219 12.22 2.46 -1.38
C GLU A 219 12.08 2.26 0.15
N ASN A 220 10.84 2.14 0.64
CA ASN A 220 10.59 1.88 2.06
C ASN A 220 11.11 0.50 2.53
N GLU A 221 10.98 -0.55 1.72
CA GLU A 221 11.56 -1.87 2.01
C GLU A 221 13.09 -1.82 2.05
N ALA A 222 13.71 -1.06 1.15
CA ALA A 222 15.15 -0.89 1.13
C ALA A 222 15.67 -0.19 2.40
N PHE A 223 15.00 0.89 2.83
CA PHE A 223 15.34 1.56 4.09
C PHE A 223 15.12 0.65 5.31
N LEU A 224 14.01 -0.10 5.32
CA LEU A 224 13.73 -1.04 6.39
C LEU A 224 14.80 -2.14 6.47
N ALA A 225 15.20 -2.69 5.32
CA ALA A 225 16.27 -3.69 5.25
C ALA A 225 17.60 -3.17 5.81
N VAL A 226 17.97 -1.94 5.48
CA VAL A 226 19.18 -1.30 6.03
C VAL A 226 19.05 -1.09 7.54
N LYS A 227 17.90 -0.62 8.02
CA LYS A 227 17.69 -0.30 9.44
C LYS A 227 17.60 -1.54 10.33
N GLU A 228 16.84 -2.55 9.90
CA GLU A 228 16.42 -3.65 10.78
C GLU A 228 17.18 -4.96 10.51
N LEU A 229 17.53 -5.22 9.26
CA LEU A 229 18.11 -6.50 8.85
C LEU A 229 19.64 -6.48 8.68
N GLY A 230 20.25 -5.29 8.72
CA GLY A 230 21.70 -5.17 8.74
C GLY A 230 22.26 -4.10 7.81
N ALA A 231 22.52 -2.94 8.39
CA ALA A 231 23.25 -1.86 7.71
C ALA A 231 24.66 -2.28 7.22
N GLU A 232 25.20 -3.34 7.80
CA GLU A 232 26.49 -3.93 7.40
C GLU A 232 26.37 -4.96 6.27
N LYS A 233 25.16 -5.31 5.84
CA LYS A 233 24.94 -6.35 4.81
C LYS A 233 24.60 -5.80 3.43
N VAL A 234 23.99 -4.62 3.39
CA VAL A 234 23.39 -4.07 2.17
C VAL A 234 23.60 -2.57 2.06
N ASP A 235 23.57 -2.07 0.83
CA ASP A 235 23.54 -0.64 0.48
C ASP A 235 22.38 -0.35 -0.47
N ILE A 236 21.86 0.88 -0.41
CA ILE A 236 20.82 1.36 -1.33
C ILE A 236 21.48 2.10 -2.49
N VAL A 237 21.12 1.74 -3.71
CA VAL A 237 21.49 2.46 -4.93
C VAL A 237 20.23 3.05 -5.55
N VAL A 238 20.21 4.35 -5.75
CA VAL A 238 19.11 5.06 -6.38
C VAL A 238 19.40 5.20 -7.87
N PRO A 239 18.54 4.66 -8.76
CA PRO A 239 18.75 4.76 -10.20
C PRO A 239 18.54 6.18 -10.72
N SER A 240 19.00 6.47 -11.93
CA SER A 240 18.89 7.79 -12.57
C SER A 240 17.43 8.24 -12.78
N ILE A 241 16.52 7.28 -12.99
CA ILE A 241 15.08 7.47 -13.12
C ILE A 241 14.33 6.26 -12.59
N SER A 242 13.17 6.47 -12.01
CA SER A 242 12.26 5.42 -11.59
C SER A 242 10.80 5.85 -11.74
N ILE A 243 9.87 4.98 -11.36
CA ILE A 243 8.43 5.26 -11.41
C ILE A 243 7.93 5.77 -10.07
N LEU A 244 7.04 6.78 -10.10
CA LEU A 244 6.30 7.19 -8.91
C LEU A 244 5.25 6.12 -8.59
N ALA A 245 5.45 5.42 -7.49
CA ALA A 245 4.49 4.45 -7.00
C ALA A 245 3.44 5.13 -6.12
N GLU A 246 2.18 5.04 -6.51
CA GLU A 246 1.03 5.66 -5.85
C GLU A 246 0.08 4.55 -5.34
N PRO A 247 0.37 3.93 -4.17
CA PRO A 247 -0.46 2.87 -3.61
C PRO A 247 -1.77 3.42 -3.06
N PRO A 248 -2.92 3.00 -3.61
CA PRO A 248 -4.21 3.55 -3.24
C PRO A 248 -4.89 2.78 -2.11
N VAL A 249 -5.83 3.46 -1.47
CA VAL A 249 -6.65 2.92 -0.39
C VAL A 249 -8.13 3.20 -0.65
N THR A 250 -9.02 2.31 -0.22
CA THR A 250 -10.46 2.57 -0.30
C THR A 250 -11.28 1.70 0.65
N LEU A 251 -12.49 2.16 0.91
CA LEU A 251 -13.54 1.42 1.58
C LEU A 251 -14.11 0.32 0.66
N VAL A 252 -14.37 -0.85 1.21
CA VAL A 252 -15.09 -1.92 0.54
C VAL A 252 -16.56 -1.84 0.93
N ASP A 253 -17.35 -1.08 0.18
CA ASP A 253 -18.68 -0.60 0.53
C ASP A 253 -19.63 -1.68 1.03
N LYS A 254 -19.82 -2.73 0.24
CA LYS A 254 -20.80 -3.77 0.59
C LYS A 254 -20.41 -4.55 1.83
N VAL A 255 -19.11 -4.70 2.09
CA VAL A 255 -18.62 -5.38 3.29
C VAL A 255 -18.79 -4.48 4.51
N ALA A 256 -18.35 -3.23 4.41
CA ALA A 256 -18.49 -2.26 5.50
C ALA A 256 -19.97 -2.00 5.88
N ASP A 257 -20.88 -1.97 4.89
CA ASP A 257 -22.32 -1.85 5.14
C ASP A 257 -22.87 -3.09 5.85
N LYS A 258 -22.50 -4.28 5.39
CA LYS A 258 -22.93 -5.55 6.00
C LYS A 258 -22.42 -5.70 7.44
N HIS A 259 -21.21 -5.25 7.71
CA HIS A 259 -20.61 -5.28 9.06
C HIS A 259 -21.07 -4.14 9.96
N GLY A 260 -21.71 -3.09 9.40
CA GLY A 260 -22.02 -1.86 10.14
C GLY A 260 -20.79 -1.02 10.49
N THR A 261 -19.67 -1.25 9.79
CA THR A 261 -18.36 -0.63 10.08
C THR A 261 -18.06 0.60 9.24
N ARG A 262 -18.94 1.00 8.31
CA ARG A 262 -18.70 2.10 7.36
C ARG A 262 -18.14 3.36 8.02
N LYS A 263 -18.71 3.80 9.14
CA LYS A 263 -18.29 5.04 9.83
C LYS A 263 -16.85 4.95 10.32
N VAL A 264 -16.49 3.88 10.99
CA VAL A 264 -15.15 3.68 11.54
C VAL A 264 -14.14 3.37 10.44
N ALA A 265 -14.53 2.63 9.41
CA ALA A 265 -13.69 2.33 8.25
C ALA A 265 -13.36 3.60 7.43
N GLN A 266 -14.35 4.48 7.24
CA GLN A 266 -14.09 5.79 6.60
C GLN A 266 -13.16 6.65 7.46
N ALA A 267 -13.40 6.73 8.78
CA ALA A 267 -12.53 7.47 9.69
C ALA A 267 -11.10 6.92 9.70
N TYR A 268 -10.92 5.60 9.57
CA TYR A 268 -9.62 4.95 9.43
C TYR A 268 -8.88 5.41 8.17
N LEU A 269 -9.57 5.49 7.04
CA LEU A 269 -8.98 5.98 5.80
C LEU A 269 -8.68 7.49 5.84
N ASP A 270 -9.57 8.29 6.42
CA ASP A 270 -9.37 9.74 6.59
C ASP A 270 -8.17 10.03 7.49
N TYR A 271 -7.94 9.20 8.51
CA TYR A 271 -6.80 9.36 9.42
C TYR A 271 -5.44 9.16 8.73
N LEU A 272 -5.37 8.44 7.60
CA LEU A 272 -4.16 8.34 6.78
C LEU A 272 -3.71 9.71 6.22
N TYR A 273 -4.64 10.65 6.07
CA TYR A 273 -4.39 12.01 5.57
C TYR A 273 -4.23 13.05 6.69
N SER A 274 -4.38 12.64 7.96
CA SER A 274 -4.11 13.51 9.11
C SER A 274 -2.61 13.76 9.28
N ASP A 275 -2.25 14.82 9.99
CA ASP A 275 -0.84 15.13 10.31
C ASP A 275 -0.14 13.91 10.94
N GLU A 276 -0.82 13.20 11.87
CA GLU A 276 -0.26 12.01 12.51
C GLU A 276 -0.15 10.83 11.55
N GLY A 277 -1.16 10.56 10.72
CA GLY A 277 -1.12 9.50 9.72
C GLY A 277 0.00 9.73 8.70
N GLN A 278 0.18 10.96 8.24
CA GLN A 278 1.25 11.37 7.35
C GLN A 278 2.64 11.26 8.00
N ASP A 279 2.74 11.62 9.29
CA ASP A 279 3.97 11.49 10.07
C ASP A 279 4.35 10.01 10.27
N ILE A 280 3.38 9.14 10.54
CA ILE A 280 3.58 7.68 10.59
C ILE A 280 4.08 7.15 9.24
N ALA A 281 3.52 7.62 8.12
CA ALA A 281 4.00 7.24 6.79
C ALA A 281 5.48 7.63 6.61
N GLY A 282 5.87 8.86 6.96
CA GLY A 282 7.25 9.33 6.90
C GLY A 282 8.22 8.52 7.76
N ARG A 283 7.83 8.20 9.00
CA ARG A 283 8.65 7.35 9.90
C ARG A 283 8.84 5.92 9.38
N ASN A 284 7.87 5.43 8.60
CA ASN A 284 7.93 4.12 7.97
C ASN A 284 8.46 4.18 6.53
N PHE A 285 9.21 5.23 6.20
CA PHE A 285 9.92 5.41 4.93
C PHE A 285 9.04 5.53 3.68
N TYR A 286 7.75 5.83 3.84
CA TYR A 286 6.91 6.28 2.74
C TYR A 286 7.01 7.79 2.59
N ARG A 287 6.86 8.28 1.37
CA ARG A 287 6.86 9.72 1.07
C ARG A 287 5.47 10.28 1.36
N PRO A 288 5.30 11.14 2.40
CA PRO A 288 4.02 11.76 2.70
C PRO A 288 3.53 12.62 1.53
N THR A 289 2.21 12.68 1.33
CA THR A 289 1.60 13.55 0.32
C THR A 289 1.28 14.95 0.85
N ASP A 290 1.16 15.12 2.16
CA ASP A 290 1.08 16.44 2.78
C ASP A 290 2.42 17.16 2.69
N ALA A 291 2.42 18.37 2.11
CA ALA A 291 3.65 19.13 1.84
C ALA A 291 4.43 19.52 3.09
N LYS A 292 3.74 19.85 4.20
CA LYS A 292 4.35 20.21 5.47
C LYS A 292 5.07 19.02 6.10
N ILE A 293 4.39 17.89 6.13
CA ILE A 293 4.96 16.65 6.67
C ILE A 293 6.05 16.11 5.75
N ALA A 294 5.87 16.15 4.43
CA ALA A 294 6.89 15.78 3.46
C ALA A 294 8.21 16.57 3.66
N ALA A 295 8.12 17.87 3.95
CA ALA A 295 9.29 18.70 4.23
C ALA A 295 10.08 18.22 5.45
N LYS A 296 9.42 17.70 6.50
CA LYS A 296 10.05 17.12 7.69
C LYS A 296 10.93 15.90 7.35
N TYR A 297 10.54 15.14 6.36
CA TYR A 297 11.22 13.90 5.93
C TYR A 297 12.08 14.09 4.66
N ALA A 298 12.18 15.29 4.12
CA ALA A 298 12.87 15.55 2.84
C ALA A 298 14.34 15.09 2.82
N ALA A 299 15.04 15.19 3.95
CA ALA A 299 16.44 14.75 4.07
C ALA A 299 16.60 13.22 4.05
N GLN A 300 15.54 12.47 4.34
CA GLN A 300 15.54 11.00 4.34
C GLN A 300 15.59 10.43 2.92
N PHE A 301 15.00 11.13 1.96
CA PHE A 301 14.83 10.65 0.60
C PHE A 301 15.80 11.33 -0.36
N GLN A 302 16.48 10.54 -1.17
CA GLN A 302 17.32 11.09 -2.24
C GLN A 302 16.43 11.66 -3.36
N LYS A 303 16.93 12.71 -4.02
CA LYS A 303 16.29 13.23 -5.22
C LYS A 303 16.43 12.21 -6.35
N ILE A 304 15.31 11.89 -6.99
CA ILE A 304 15.24 10.98 -8.11
C ILE A 304 14.28 11.52 -9.16
N ASN A 305 14.58 11.33 -10.41
CA ASN A 305 13.65 11.63 -11.50
C ASN A 305 12.57 10.55 -11.53
N LEU A 306 11.31 10.95 -11.37
CA LEU A 306 10.17 10.06 -11.35
C LEU A 306 9.25 10.36 -12.51
N PHE A 307 8.81 9.33 -13.21
CA PHE A 307 7.70 9.40 -14.15
C PHE A 307 6.46 8.72 -13.57
N ARG A 308 5.29 9.08 -14.10
CA ARG A 308 4.01 8.54 -13.64
C ARG A 308 3.49 7.47 -14.60
N ILE A 309 2.68 6.57 -14.06
CA ILE A 309 2.03 5.50 -14.84
C ILE A 309 1.18 6.04 -16.00
N ASP A 310 0.47 7.15 -15.78
CA ASP A 310 -0.39 7.76 -16.78
C ASP A 310 0.42 8.39 -17.93
N GLU A 311 1.56 9.02 -17.61
CA GLU A 311 2.41 9.72 -18.58
C GLU A 311 3.09 8.78 -19.56
N VAL A 312 3.58 7.64 -19.09
CA VAL A 312 4.39 6.72 -19.88
C VAL A 312 3.58 5.55 -20.44
N PHE A 313 2.64 5.02 -19.66
CA PHE A 313 1.90 3.81 -20.00
C PHE A 313 0.42 4.04 -20.32
N GLY A 314 -0.09 5.26 -20.16
CA GLY A 314 -1.49 5.59 -20.35
C GLY A 314 -2.41 4.98 -19.29
N GLY A 315 -1.88 4.81 -18.07
CA GLY A 315 -2.59 4.33 -16.90
C GLY A 315 -2.56 2.82 -16.70
N TRP A 316 -3.05 2.39 -15.54
CA TRP A 316 -2.97 0.99 -15.11
C TRP A 316 -3.76 0.03 -15.98
N GLN A 317 -4.93 0.41 -16.49
CA GLN A 317 -5.74 -0.48 -17.34
C GLN A 317 -4.99 -0.87 -18.60
N LYS A 318 -4.35 0.10 -19.26
CA LYS A 318 -3.53 -0.14 -20.46
C LYS A 318 -2.26 -0.93 -20.12
N ALA A 319 -1.55 -0.54 -19.07
CA ALA A 319 -0.34 -1.23 -18.64
C ALA A 319 -0.61 -2.70 -18.30
N GLN A 320 -1.67 -2.99 -17.55
CA GLN A 320 -2.07 -4.35 -17.21
C GLN A 320 -2.40 -5.18 -18.45
N LYS A 321 -3.21 -4.64 -19.35
CA LYS A 321 -3.61 -5.32 -20.59
C LYS A 321 -2.41 -5.66 -21.47
N THR A 322 -1.48 -4.72 -21.60
CA THR A 322 -0.31 -4.88 -22.48
C THR A 322 0.73 -5.81 -21.86
N HIS A 323 1.05 -5.62 -20.59
CA HIS A 323 2.23 -6.23 -19.98
C HIS A 323 1.93 -7.46 -19.13
N PHE A 324 0.80 -7.47 -18.37
CA PHE A 324 0.61 -8.43 -17.27
C PHE A 324 -0.61 -9.34 -17.42
N ALA A 325 -1.51 -9.07 -18.38
CA ALA A 325 -2.58 -10.00 -18.72
C ALA A 325 -2.00 -11.34 -19.23
N ASP A 326 -2.81 -12.38 -19.21
CA ASP A 326 -2.41 -13.67 -19.74
C ASP A 326 -2.04 -13.55 -21.24
N GLY A 327 -0.86 -14.05 -21.59
CA GLY A 327 -0.26 -13.86 -22.91
C GLY A 327 0.34 -12.47 -23.17
N GLY A 328 0.33 -11.59 -22.18
CA GLY A 328 0.94 -10.26 -22.23
C GLY A 328 2.46 -10.31 -22.38
N VAL A 329 3.08 -9.12 -22.45
CA VAL A 329 4.52 -9.02 -22.74
C VAL A 329 5.37 -9.73 -21.68
N PHE A 330 4.96 -9.68 -20.40
CA PHE A 330 5.68 -10.40 -19.33
C PHE A 330 5.74 -11.91 -19.59
N ASP A 331 4.62 -12.53 -19.97
CA ASP A 331 4.58 -13.97 -20.29
C ASP A 331 5.48 -14.34 -21.47
N GLN A 332 5.64 -13.43 -22.43
CA GLN A 332 6.55 -13.62 -23.57
C GLN A 332 8.02 -13.48 -23.20
N ILE A 333 8.34 -12.61 -22.22
CA ILE A 333 9.71 -12.39 -21.71
C ILE A 333 10.15 -13.52 -20.82
N TYR A 334 9.30 -13.95 -19.89
CA TYR A 334 9.62 -14.93 -18.84
C TYR A 334 9.02 -16.29 -19.17
N GLN A 335 9.61 -16.95 -20.18
CA GLN A 335 9.32 -18.35 -20.52
C GLN A 335 10.41 -19.22 -19.88
N LYS A 336 10.09 -19.86 -18.77
CA LYS A 336 10.92 -20.91 -18.12
C LYS A 336 10.18 -22.23 -18.12
#